data_36a7969735dde47ac244e645a43f19bc
#
_entry.id   36a7969735dde47ac244e645a43f19bc
#
_cell.length_a   1.000
_cell.length_b   1.000
_cell.length_c   1.000
_cell.angle_alpha   90.00
_cell.angle_beta   90.00
_cell.angle_gamma   90.00
#
_symmetry.space_group_name_H-M   'P 1'
#
loop_
_entity.id
_entity.type
_entity.pdbx_description
1 polymer ?
#
loop_
_entity_poly.entity_id
_entity_poly.type
_entity_poly.pdbx_seq_one_letter_code
_entity_poly.pdbx_strand_id
1 'polypeptide(L)'
;MCDVAQKGAIMAHLFLIAGHGAGDSGAVGYGYTEAERVRALARRIVAYGGSNVTLGDTSRNWYADKGISSLKISKDWQILELHMDSGVSTAKGGHVIIKEGYNPDQYDTALANFIGSFFPGRANKVVGRAHLANVNRASAKGYSYRLLENGFITNKTDLTKFNEKIDDLARGILKSFGIASVAPVAPVKKKAEPIDGEIKAGGAFQSKTDKFGTISYQAHMRGFGWGNWQSDGLMVGSTGQNRRIEALHIKPDGETDVVVHMKSIGNKEYKNIKKDTLIGTTGQNRRLEAIRITGKESFYLYRVHQKSIGWSEWANNGEWAGTSGKGLQMEAL
;
A
#
# COMPACT_ATOMS: atom_id res chain seq x y z
N MET A 1 -40.84 17.32 23.65
CA MET A 1 -39.39 17.10 23.50
C MET A 1 -39.18 16.13 22.32
N CYS A 2 -38.82 16.66 21.18
CA CYS A 2 -38.60 15.84 19.97
C CYS A 2 -37.21 15.23 20.06
N ASP A 3 -37.17 13.90 20.13
CA ASP A 3 -35.95 13.10 19.94
C ASP A 3 -35.39 13.39 18.55
N VAL A 4 -34.31 14.14 18.48
CA VAL A 4 -33.49 14.24 17.25
C VAL A 4 -32.68 12.95 17.19
N ALA A 5 -33.24 11.94 16.51
CA ALA A 5 -32.50 10.74 16.16
C ALA A 5 -31.21 11.16 15.44
N GLN A 6 -30.06 10.93 16.06
CA GLN A 6 -28.76 11.01 15.41
C GLN A 6 -28.81 10.09 14.20
N LYS A 7 -28.97 10.65 12.99
CA LYS A 7 -28.73 9.91 11.75
C LYS A 7 -27.32 9.38 11.83
N GLY A 8 -27.19 8.05 11.96
CA GLY A 8 -25.91 7.39 11.97
C GLY A 8 -25.08 7.88 10.77
N ALA A 9 -23.88 8.36 11.03
CA ALA A 9 -22.97 8.80 10.00
C ALA A 9 -22.78 7.61 9.03
N ILE A 10 -23.18 7.79 7.78
CA ILE A 10 -22.97 6.79 6.72
C ILE A 10 -21.46 6.70 6.56
N MET A 11 -20.87 5.57 6.98
CA MET A 11 -19.43 5.30 6.77
C MET A 11 -19.19 5.17 5.27
N ALA A 12 -18.30 5.99 4.73
CA ALA A 12 -17.91 5.90 3.34
C ALA A 12 -17.11 4.63 3.08
N HIS A 13 -17.32 3.99 1.91
CA HIS A 13 -16.35 3.05 1.38
C HIS A 13 -15.34 3.82 0.52
N LEU A 14 -14.04 3.66 0.81
CA LEU A 14 -12.98 4.39 0.15
C LEU A 14 -12.29 3.51 -0.91
N PHE A 15 -12.33 3.94 -2.18
CA PHE A 15 -11.47 3.39 -3.22
C PHE A 15 -10.21 4.25 -3.32
N LEU A 16 -9.06 3.64 -2.99
CA LEU A 16 -7.80 4.35 -2.85
C LEU A 16 -6.91 4.11 -4.07
N ILE A 17 -6.39 5.18 -4.65
CA ILE A 17 -5.43 5.15 -5.76
C ILE A 17 -4.11 5.74 -5.25
N ALA A 18 -3.02 4.98 -5.40
CA ALA A 18 -1.68 5.53 -5.23
C ALA A 18 -1.23 6.13 -6.57
N GLY A 19 -0.96 7.43 -6.60
CA GLY A 19 -0.51 8.13 -7.79
C GLY A 19 0.81 7.59 -8.34
N HIS A 20 1.08 7.88 -9.61
CA HIS A 20 2.29 7.45 -10.31
C HIS A 20 2.47 5.92 -10.42
N GLY A 21 3.68 5.41 -10.66
CA GLY A 21 4.02 3.99 -10.76
C GLY A 21 4.16 3.49 -12.18
N ALA A 22 4.41 2.19 -12.38
CA ALA A 22 4.63 1.56 -13.69
C ALA A 22 5.66 2.33 -14.57
N GLY A 23 6.82 2.68 -13.98
CA GLY A 23 7.89 3.43 -14.66
C GLY A 23 7.85 4.94 -14.45
N ASP A 24 6.83 5.47 -13.79
CA ASP A 24 6.69 6.88 -13.40
C ASP A 24 6.96 7.02 -11.90
N SER A 25 8.07 7.64 -11.55
CA SER A 25 8.47 7.89 -10.16
C SER A 25 7.67 9.01 -9.50
N GLY A 26 6.97 9.84 -10.28
CA GLY A 26 6.49 11.13 -9.81
C GLY A 26 7.64 12.07 -9.44
N ALA A 27 7.37 13.06 -8.62
CA ALA A 27 8.38 13.96 -8.12
C ALA A 27 9.41 13.25 -7.23
N VAL A 28 10.63 13.83 -7.16
CA VAL A 28 11.74 13.29 -6.37
C VAL A 28 12.25 14.36 -5.41
N GLY A 29 12.46 13.96 -4.15
CA GLY A 29 13.03 14.85 -3.13
C GLY A 29 13.73 14.07 -2.03
N TYR A 30 14.91 14.54 -1.61
CA TYR A 30 15.69 13.99 -0.50
C TYR A 30 15.88 12.47 -0.54
N GLY A 31 16.07 11.90 -1.74
CA GLY A 31 16.30 10.46 -1.93
C GLY A 31 15.03 9.59 -1.99
N TYR A 32 13.85 10.19 -1.93
CA TYR A 32 12.56 9.51 -2.06
C TYR A 32 11.87 9.86 -3.38
N THR A 33 11.06 8.95 -3.89
CA THR A 33 10.14 9.21 -5.00
C THR A 33 8.70 9.36 -4.48
N GLU A 34 7.91 10.16 -5.15
CA GLU A 34 6.50 10.34 -4.82
C GLU A 34 5.75 9.01 -4.90
N ALA A 35 5.96 8.24 -6.00
CA ALA A 35 5.35 6.93 -6.18
C ALA A 35 5.58 5.99 -4.98
N GLU A 36 6.79 5.99 -4.42
CA GLU A 36 7.15 5.20 -3.25
C GLU A 36 6.42 5.69 -1.99
N ARG A 37 6.41 7.01 -1.75
CA ARG A 37 5.79 7.58 -0.53
C ARG A 37 4.28 7.41 -0.51
N VAL A 38 3.58 7.68 -1.61
CA VAL A 38 2.11 7.51 -1.66
C VAL A 38 1.70 6.05 -1.54
N ARG A 39 2.51 5.10 -2.01
CA ARG A 39 2.28 3.67 -1.79
C ARG A 39 2.48 3.26 -0.34
N ALA A 40 3.50 3.82 0.32
CA ALA A 40 3.68 3.62 1.75
C ALA A 40 2.46 4.11 2.53
N LEU A 41 1.95 5.31 2.24
CA LEU A 41 0.74 5.84 2.86
C LEU A 41 -0.51 5.00 2.55
N ALA A 42 -0.69 4.59 1.28
CA ALA A 42 -1.83 3.78 0.87
C ALA A 42 -1.94 2.48 1.69
N ARG A 43 -0.80 1.82 1.92
CA ARG A 43 -0.77 0.61 2.75
C ARG A 43 -1.20 0.87 4.20
N ARG A 44 -0.80 2.00 4.80
CA ARG A 44 -1.26 2.39 6.14
C ARG A 44 -2.77 2.60 6.17
N ILE A 45 -3.30 3.32 5.19
CA ILE A 45 -4.74 3.58 5.09
C ILE A 45 -5.51 2.27 4.98
N VAL A 46 -5.06 1.31 4.14
CA VAL A 46 -5.69 -0.02 4.04
C VAL A 46 -5.66 -0.77 5.37
N ALA A 47 -4.50 -0.82 6.01
CA ALA A 47 -4.34 -1.57 7.25
C ALA A 47 -5.20 -1.02 8.40
N TYR A 48 -5.35 0.31 8.50
CA TYR A 48 -6.20 0.94 9.51
C TYR A 48 -7.66 1.02 9.10
N GLY A 49 -8.00 1.03 7.81
CA GLY A 49 -9.35 1.16 7.30
C GLY A 49 -10.10 -0.17 7.16
N GLY A 50 -9.36 -1.29 7.13
CA GLY A 50 -9.94 -2.64 7.01
C GLY A 50 -10.85 -2.79 5.80
N SER A 51 -12.00 -3.43 5.98
CA SER A 51 -12.98 -3.70 4.91
C SER A 51 -13.62 -2.45 4.30
N ASN A 52 -13.45 -1.27 4.91
CA ASN A 52 -13.99 -0.01 4.39
C ASN A 52 -13.08 0.64 3.35
N VAL A 53 -11.93 0.04 3.05
CA VAL A 53 -10.97 0.55 2.07
C VAL A 53 -10.63 -0.51 1.04
N THR A 54 -10.80 -0.18 -0.23
CA THR A 54 -10.34 -0.98 -1.36
C THR A 54 -9.17 -0.27 -2.02
N LEU A 55 -8.01 -0.93 -2.09
CA LEU A 55 -6.83 -0.38 -2.76
C LEU A 55 -6.85 -0.75 -4.24
N GLY A 56 -6.75 0.23 -5.11
CA GLY A 56 -6.51 0.05 -6.53
C GLY A 56 -5.16 -0.64 -6.78
N ASP A 57 -5.03 -1.30 -7.92
CA ASP A 57 -3.79 -1.99 -8.30
C ASP A 57 -2.59 -1.01 -8.30
N THR A 58 -1.66 -1.20 -7.38
CA THR A 58 -0.48 -0.35 -7.18
C THR A 58 0.63 -0.61 -8.19
N SER A 59 0.55 -1.66 -9.00
CA SER A 59 1.47 -1.92 -10.11
C SER A 59 1.15 -1.08 -11.35
N ARG A 60 -0.01 -0.41 -11.39
CA ARG A 60 -0.47 0.42 -12.50
C ARG A 60 -0.06 1.88 -12.32
N ASN A 61 0.04 2.58 -13.44
CA ASN A 61 -0.07 4.04 -13.48
C ASN A 61 -1.51 4.39 -13.93
N TRP A 62 -2.38 4.69 -12.97
CA TRP A 62 -3.82 4.96 -13.21
C TRP A 62 -4.08 6.16 -14.12
N TYR A 63 -3.11 7.08 -14.19
CA TYR A 63 -3.17 8.20 -15.15
C TYR A 63 -2.86 7.73 -16.56
N ALA A 64 -1.74 7.04 -16.77
CA ALA A 64 -1.23 6.67 -18.09
C ALA A 64 -2.13 5.63 -18.78
N ASP A 65 -2.61 4.63 -18.04
CA ASP A 65 -3.47 3.57 -18.56
C ASP A 65 -4.97 3.89 -18.56
N LYS A 66 -5.32 5.12 -18.18
CA LYS A 66 -6.71 5.60 -18.10
C LYS A 66 -7.59 4.73 -17.19
N GLY A 67 -7.03 4.20 -16.09
CA GLY A 67 -7.66 3.19 -15.25
C GLY A 67 -9.06 3.55 -14.73
N ILE A 68 -9.30 4.83 -14.38
CA ILE A 68 -10.61 5.31 -13.95
C ILE A 68 -11.69 5.17 -15.05
N SER A 69 -11.33 5.27 -16.32
CA SER A 69 -12.30 5.13 -17.43
C SER A 69 -12.91 3.73 -17.49
N SER A 70 -12.16 2.71 -17.10
CA SER A 70 -12.61 1.31 -17.06
C SER A 70 -13.08 0.85 -15.68
N LEU A 71 -12.93 1.69 -14.65
CA LEU A 71 -13.28 1.36 -13.27
C LEU A 71 -14.77 1.06 -13.13
N LYS A 72 -15.10 -0.02 -12.40
CA LYS A 72 -16.46 -0.43 -12.08
C LYS A 72 -16.59 -0.63 -10.58
N ILE A 73 -17.03 0.40 -9.89
CA ILE A 73 -17.30 0.41 -8.44
C ILE A 73 -18.68 1.03 -8.20
N SER A 74 -19.21 0.90 -6.99
CA SER A 74 -20.45 1.57 -6.62
C SER A 74 -20.28 3.08 -6.65
N LYS A 75 -21.35 3.81 -6.99
CA LYS A 75 -21.33 5.28 -7.11
C LYS A 75 -21.32 6.00 -5.77
N ASP A 76 -21.68 5.34 -4.71
CA ASP A 76 -21.60 5.80 -3.33
C ASP A 76 -20.19 5.71 -2.72
N TRP A 77 -19.28 4.97 -3.38
CA TRP A 77 -17.88 4.93 -2.96
C TRP A 77 -17.18 6.25 -3.21
N GLN A 78 -16.24 6.56 -2.34
CA GLN A 78 -15.40 7.76 -2.44
C GLN A 78 -14.06 7.38 -3.06
N ILE A 79 -13.65 8.00 -4.15
CA ILE A 79 -12.31 7.80 -4.72
C ILE A 79 -11.36 8.84 -4.13
N LEU A 80 -10.24 8.38 -3.58
CA LEU A 80 -9.14 9.21 -3.13
C LEU A 80 -7.86 8.81 -3.87
N GLU A 81 -7.29 9.73 -4.62
CA GLU A 81 -5.98 9.57 -5.25
C GLU A 81 -4.92 10.30 -4.44
N LEU A 82 -3.84 9.60 -4.07
CA LEU A 82 -2.78 10.11 -3.22
C LEU A 82 -1.61 10.63 -4.05
N HIS A 83 -1.16 11.84 -3.74
CA HIS A 83 -0.03 12.53 -4.33
C HIS A 83 0.81 13.26 -3.29
N MET A 84 1.97 13.72 -3.67
CA MET A 84 2.78 14.71 -2.97
C MET A 84 3.18 15.81 -3.95
N ASP A 85 2.99 17.05 -3.55
CA ASP A 85 3.33 18.21 -4.35
C ASP A 85 4.85 18.40 -4.50
N SER A 86 5.26 19.14 -5.49
CA SER A 86 6.66 19.50 -5.71
C SER A 86 6.80 20.97 -6.15
N GLY A 87 7.95 21.55 -5.84
CA GLY A 87 8.22 22.95 -6.18
C GLY A 87 9.53 23.41 -5.57
N VAL A 88 9.68 24.73 -5.39
CA VAL A 88 10.82 25.28 -4.68
C VAL A 88 10.87 24.77 -3.24
N SER A 89 12.04 24.65 -2.66
CA SER A 89 12.26 24.05 -1.34
C SER A 89 11.51 24.75 -0.18
N THR A 90 11.11 26.00 -0.37
CA THR A 90 10.31 26.78 0.59
C THR A 90 8.81 26.55 0.45
N ALA A 91 8.33 26.00 -0.67
CA ALA A 91 6.94 25.65 -0.86
C ALA A 91 6.55 24.48 0.05
N LYS A 92 5.42 24.58 0.75
CA LYS A 92 4.95 23.60 1.74
C LYS A 92 3.44 23.60 1.88
N GLY A 93 2.93 22.56 2.53
CA GLY A 93 1.52 22.42 2.90
C GLY A 93 0.73 21.49 2.00
N GLY A 94 -0.27 20.83 2.59
CA GLY A 94 -1.17 19.91 1.88
C GLY A 94 -2.48 20.56 1.46
N HIS A 95 -3.11 19.99 0.43
CA HIS A 95 -4.42 20.45 -0.04
C HIS A 95 -5.18 19.35 -0.80
N VAL A 96 -6.46 19.58 -0.98
CA VAL A 96 -7.38 18.70 -1.73
C VAL A 96 -7.67 19.33 -3.09
N ILE A 97 -7.65 18.51 -4.14
CA ILE A 97 -8.02 18.93 -5.49
C ILE A 97 -9.30 18.22 -5.90
N ILE A 98 -10.28 18.99 -6.35
CA ILE A 98 -11.56 18.53 -6.88
C ILE A 98 -11.76 19.02 -8.31
N LYS A 99 -12.83 18.57 -8.97
CA LYS A 99 -13.23 19.09 -10.29
C LYS A 99 -13.58 20.57 -10.18
N GLU A 100 -13.01 21.38 -11.06
CA GLU A 100 -13.38 22.80 -11.19
C GLU A 100 -14.89 22.95 -11.45
N GLY A 101 -15.49 23.92 -10.79
CA GLY A 101 -16.93 24.18 -10.84
C GLY A 101 -17.77 23.31 -9.88
N TYR A 102 -17.17 22.35 -9.18
CA TYR A 102 -17.86 21.58 -8.13
C TYR A 102 -17.70 22.27 -6.78
N ASN A 103 -18.76 22.20 -5.97
CA ASN A 103 -18.67 22.60 -4.58
C ASN A 103 -18.07 21.48 -3.74
N PRO A 104 -17.18 21.78 -2.78
CA PRO A 104 -16.66 20.80 -1.85
C PRO A 104 -17.79 20.11 -1.07
N ASP A 105 -17.76 18.79 -1.02
CA ASP A 105 -18.64 18.01 -0.17
C ASP A 105 -18.12 17.92 1.29
N GLN A 106 -18.84 17.17 2.13
CA GLN A 106 -18.44 17.00 3.53
C GLN A 106 -17.07 16.31 3.69
N TYR A 107 -16.72 15.37 2.80
CA TYR A 107 -15.46 14.65 2.82
C TYR A 107 -14.31 15.53 2.34
N ASP A 108 -14.54 16.32 1.27
CA ASP A 108 -13.57 17.30 0.78
C ASP A 108 -13.21 18.31 1.86
N THR A 109 -14.24 18.82 2.55
CA THR A 109 -14.10 19.81 3.63
C THR A 109 -13.37 19.22 4.83
N ALA A 110 -13.75 18.02 5.29
CA ALA A 110 -13.12 17.34 6.42
C ALA A 110 -11.65 17.02 6.13
N LEU A 111 -11.37 16.47 4.93
CA LEU A 111 -10.04 16.13 4.48
C LEU A 111 -9.15 17.36 4.33
N ALA A 112 -9.66 18.45 3.75
CA ALA A 112 -8.94 19.70 3.59
C ALA A 112 -8.59 20.35 4.95
N ASN A 113 -9.49 20.31 5.91
CA ASN A 113 -9.24 20.78 7.26
C ASN A 113 -8.16 19.95 7.97
N PHE A 114 -8.22 18.62 7.83
CA PHE A 114 -7.23 17.73 8.38
C PHE A 114 -5.85 17.96 7.74
N ILE A 115 -5.75 17.85 6.40
CA ILE A 115 -4.46 17.93 5.72
C ILE A 115 -3.81 19.31 5.84
N GLY A 116 -4.61 20.38 5.83
CA GLY A 116 -4.12 21.75 6.00
C GLY A 116 -3.63 22.05 7.43
N SER A 117 -4.10 21.30 8.43
CA SER A 117 -3.57 21.32 9.80
C SER A 117 -2.35 20.41 9.94
N PHE A 118 -2.37 19.27 9.28
CA PHE A 118 -1.26 18.31 9.30
C PHE A 118 -0.04 18.86 8.52
N PHE A 119 -0.25 19.40 7.33
CA PHE A 119 0.78 20.07 6.53
C PHE A 119 0.37 21.54 6.31
N PRO A 120 0.70 22.46 7.24
CA PRO A 120 0.36 23.88 7.10
C PRO A 120 1.22 24.58 6.05
N GLY A 121 0.61 25.55 5.34
CA GLY A 121 1.35 26.39 4.38
C GLY A 121 0.56 26.77 3.14
N ARG A 122 -0.51 26.05 2.79
CA ARG A 122 -1.41 26.42 1.69
C ARG A 122 -2.51 27.38 2.18
N ALA A 123 -2.68 28.50 1.45
CA ALA A 123 -3.80 29.41 1.70
C ALA A 123 -5.14 28.75 1.33
N ASN A 124 -5.21 28.16 0.15
CA ASN A 124 -6.37 27.43 -0.32
C ASN A 124 -6.21 25.92 -0.06
N LYS A 125 -7.06 25.40 0.81
CA LYS A 125 -7.02 23.99 1.21
C LYS A 125 -7.85 23.08 0.28
N VAL A 126 -8.79 23.64 -0.48
CA VAL A 126 -9.51 22.98 -1.56
C VAL A 126 -9.31 23.79 -2.84
N VAL A 127 -8.92 23.12 -3.91
CA VAL A 127 -8.61 23.76 -5.20
C VAL A 127 -9.35 23.05 -6.32
N GLY A 128 -10.11 23.80 -7.12
CA GLY A 128 -10.70 23.31 -8.37
C GLY A 128 -9.66 23.21 -9.47
N ARG A 129 -9.66 22.13 -10.24
CA ARG A 129 -8.81 21.95 -11.42
C ARG A 129 -9.58 21.44 -12.62
N ALA A 130 -9.48 22.15 -13.76
CA ALA A 130 -10.10 21.78 -15.03
C ALA A 130 -9.32 20.75 -15.83
N HIS A 131 -7.97 20.72 -15.69
CA HIS A 131 -7.09 20.04 -16.62
C HIS A 131 -6.49 18.73 -16.13
N LEU A 132 -6.87 18.25 -14.94
CA LEU A 132 -6.40 16.96 -14.43
C LEU A 132 -7.23 15.81 -15.02
N ALA A 133 -6.54 14.91 -15.73
CA ALA A 133 -7.21 13.87 -16.51
C ALA A 133 -8.04 12.91 -15.64
N ASN A 134 -7.52 12.47 -14.48
CA ASN A 134 -8.25 11.55 -13.60
C ASN A 134 -9.46 12.20 -12.94
N VAL A 135 -9.36 13.48 -12.55
CA VAL A 135 -10.49 14.31 -12.09
C VAL A 135 -11.61 14.30 -13.14
N ASN A 136 -11.25 14.57 -14.40
CA ASN A 136 -12.21 14.64 -15.51
C ASN A 136 -12.82 13.25 -15.84
N ARG A 137 -12.00 12.19 -15.82
CA ARG A 137 -12.46 10.81 -16.05
C ARG A 137 -13.46 10.36 -14.97
N ALA A 138 -13.16 10.67 -13.71
CA ALA A 138 -14.05 10.35 -12.60
C ALA A 138 -15.38 11.13 -12.69
N SER A 139 -15.32 12.42 -12.97
CA SER A 139 -16.50 13.26 -13.20
C SER A 139 -17.36 12.71 -14.34
N ALA A 140 -16.78 12.37 -15.49
CA ALA A 140 -17.51 11.79 -16.63
C ALA A 140 -18.18 10.46 -16.30
N LYS A 141 -17.67 9.73 -15.33
CA LYS A 141 -18.24 8.48 -14.81
C LYS A 141 -19.26 8.70 -13.70
N GLY A 142 -19.42 9.92 -13.20
CA GLY A 142 -20.27 10.22 -12.05
C GLY A 142 -19.76 9.65 -10.73
N TYR A 143 -18.44 9.52 -10.57
CA TYR A 143 -17.80 9.12 -9.32
C TYR A 143 -17.50 10.33 -8.45
N SER A 144 -17.67 10.19 -7.13
CA SER A 144 -17.16 11.13 -6.14
C SER A 144 -15.64 10.95 -6.01
N TYR A 145 -14.88 11.96 -6.41
CA TYR A 145 -13.42 11.87 -6.54
C TYR A 145 -12.72 13.11 -6.00
N ARG A 146 -11.60 12.87 -5.30
CA ARG A 146 -10.64 13.91 -4.93
C ARG A 146 -9.21 13.38 -5.02
N LEU A 147 -8.28 14.30 -5.34
CA LEU A 147 -6.86 14.08 -5.26
C LEU A 147 -6.32 14.79 -4.02
N LEU A 148 -5.48 14.13 -3.27
CA LEU A 148 -4.88 14.65 -2.05
C LEU A 148 -3.38 14.85 -2.24
N GLU A 149 -2.94 16.09 -2.10
CA GLU A 149 -1.54 16.47 -2.02
C GLU A 149 -1.08 16.42 -0.56
N ASN A 150 -0.26 15.43 -0.23
CA ASN A 150 0.20 15.14 1.14
C ASN A 150 1.46 15.93 1.50
N GLY A 151 1.44 17.26 1.35
CA GLY A 151 2.61 18.12 1.51
C GLY A 151 3.57 18.04 0.32
N PHE A 152 4.70 18.71 0.42
CA PHE A 152 5.72 18.78 -0.64
C PHE A 152 6.84 17.78 -0.41
N ILE A 153 7.10 16.91 -1.39
CA ILE A 153 8.25 16.00 -1.35
C ILE A 153 9.58 16.77 -1.43
N THR A 154 9.58 17.95 -2.06
CA THR A 154 10.73 18.84 -2.17
C THR A 154 10.93 19.76 -0.95
N ASN A 155 10.05 19.69 0.05
CA ASN A 155 10.19 20.41 1.32
C ASN A 155 10.61 19.45 2.44
N LYS A 156 11.78 19.73 3.04
CA LYS A 156 12.34 18.85 4.08
C LYS A 156 11.41 18.68 5.29
N THR A 157 10.74 19.74 5.72
CA THR A 157 9.84 19.70 6.87
C THR A 157 8.60 18.84 6.57
N ASP A 158 7.96 19.01 5.41
CA ASP A 158 6.79 18.23 5.02
C ASP A 158 7.17 16.76 4.85
N LEU A 159 8.26 16.45 4.15
CA LEU A 159 8.71 15.07 3.93
C LEU A 159 9.14 14.39 5.24
N THR A 160 9.85 15.08 6.13
CA THR A 160 10.18 14.53 7.44
C THR A 160 8.92 14.20 8.23
N LYS A 161 7.97 15.13 8.28
CA LYS A 161 6.70 14.92 8.97
C LYS A 161 5.88 13.79 8.33
N PHE A 162 5.87 13.69 7.01
CA PHE A 162 5.25 12.58 6.29
C PHE A 162 5.82 11.24 6.76
N ASN A 163 7.14 11.10 6.76
CA ASN A 163 7.81 9.85 7.11
C ASN A 163 7.64 9.47 8.59
N GLU A 164 7.79 10.44 9.50
CA GLU A 164 7.72 10.18 10.94
C GLU A 164 6.29 10.00 11.47
N LYS A 165 5.30 10.59 10.79
CA LYS A 165 3.90 10.63 11.21
C LYS A 165 2.93 9.99 10.21
N ILE A 166 3.43 9.06 9.40
CA ILE A 166 2.65 8.43 8.33
C ILE A 166 1.42 7.67 8.87
N ASP A 167 1.52 7.10 10.07
CA ASP A 167 0.40 6.41 10.72
C ASP A 167 -0.67 7.39 11.20
N ASP A 168 -0.27 8.54 11.77
CA ASP A 168 -1.19 9.61 12.17
C ASP A 168 -1.86 10.22 10.94
N LEU A 169 -1.09 10.37 9.84
CA LEU A 169 -1.60 10.84 8.55
C LEU A 169 -2.67 9.88 8.01
N ALA A 170 -2.40 8.58 8.01
CA ALA A 170 -3.34 7.56 7.55
C ALA A 170 -4.64 7.54 8.37
N ARG A 171 -4.54 7.57 9.70
CA ARG A 171 -5.70 7.62 10.61
C ARG A 171 -6.52 8.91 10.44
N GLY A 172 -5.87 10.04 10.26
CA GLY A 172 -6.54 11.31 10.03
C GLY A 172 -7.28 11.36 8.69
N ILE A 173 -6.70 10.77 7.63
CA ILE A 173 -7.38 10.60 6.35
C ILE A 173 -8.63 9.74 6.53
N LEU A 174 -8.55 8.57 7.14
CA LEU A 174 -9.70 7.70 7.40
C LEU A 174 -10.80 8.41 8.19
N LYS A 175 -10.41 9.12 9.26
CA LYS A 175 -11.35 9.92 10.07
C LYS A 175 -12.10 10.96 9.24
N SER A 176 -11.45 11.55 8.23
CA SER A 176 -12.10 12.52 7.34
C SER A 176 -13.23 11.91 6.49
N PHE A 177 -13.21 10.58 6.30
CA PHE A 177 -14.27 9.82 5.63
C PHE A 177 -15.24 9.15 6.59
N GLY A 178 -15.19 9.45 7.89
CA GLY A 178 -16.02 8.80 8.89
C GLY A 178 -15.62 7.33 9.16
N ILE A 179 -14.47 6.89 8.65
CA ILE A 179 -13.99 5.53 8.85
C ILE A 179 -13.21 5.49 10.17
N ALA A 180 -13.72 4.72 11.12
CA ALA A 180 -13.01 4.46 12.36
C ALA A 180 -11.75 3.63 12.06
N SER A 181 -10.60 4.09 12.53
CA SER A 181 -9.38 3.30 12.43
C SER A 181 -9.53 2.06 13.28
N VAL A 182 -9.46 0.90 12.67
CA VAL A 182 -9.26 -0.35 13.41
C VAL A 182 -7.80 -0.39 13.85
N ALA A 183 -7.53 -0.85 15.08
CA ALA A 183 -6.18 -1.32 15.39
C ALA A 183 -5.80 -2.33 14.30
N PRO A 184 -4.56 -2.38 13.80
CA PRO A 184 -4.17 -3.38 12.81
C PRO A 184 -4.64 -4.71 13.36
N VAL A 185 -5.65 -5.31 12.72
CA VAL A 185 -6.31 -6.50 13.25
C VAL A 185 -5.25 -7.58 13.29
N ALA A 186 -4.91 -8.02 14.50
CA ALA A 186 -4.34 -9.36 14.65
C ALA A 186 -5.25 -10.30 13.84
N PRO A 187 -4.71 -11.16 12.97
CA PRO A 187 -5.46 -11.83 11.92
C PRO A 187 -6.71 -12.48 12.50
N VAL A 188 -7.87 -12.05 12.03
CA VAL A 188 -9.12 -12.78 12.25
C VAL A 188 -8.85 -14.15 11.65
N LYS A 189 -8.88 -15.20 12.46
CA LYS A 189 -8.82 -16.58 12.02
C LYS A 189 -10.01 -16.85 11.10
N LYS A 190 -9.91 -16.44 9.82
CA LYS A 190 -10.66 -17.13 8.79
C LYS A 190 -10.11 -18.53 8.81
N LYS A 191 -10.97 -19.48 9.20
CA LYS A 191 -10.70 -20.91 9.14
C LYS A 191 -10.15 -21.18 7.72
N ALA A 192 -8.82 -21.26 7.62
CA ALA A 192 -8.19 -21.66 6.38
C ALA A 192 -8.72 -23.05 6.09
N GLU A 193 -9.31 -23.26 4.91
CA GLU A 193 -9.55 -24.60 4.40
C GLU A 193 -8.24 -25.38 4.51
N PRO A 194 -8.26 -26.64 4.94
CA PRO A 194 -7.03 -27.39 5.18
C PRO A 194 -6.23 -27.46 3.89
N ILE A 195 -5.07 -26.80 3.88
CA ILE A 195 -4.03 -27.09 2.90
C ILE A 195 -3.49 -28.44 3.34
N ASP A 196 -3.68 -29.46 2.50
CA ASP A 196 -3.21 -30.82 2.74
C ASP A 196 -1.70 -30.79 3.03
N GLY A 197 -1.32 -31.05 4.29
CA GLY A 197 0.01 -30.84 4.81
C GLY A 197 -0.04 -29.86 5.98
N GLU A 198 -0.24 -30.39 7.19
CA GLU A 198 -0.43 -29.68 8.44
C GLU A 198 0.73 -28.71 8.73
N ILE A 199 0.62 -27.46 8.27
CA ILE A 199 1.45 -26.37 8.78
C ILE A 199 0.76 -25.90 10.06
N LYS A 200 1.19 -26.38 11.22
CA LYS A 200 0.75 -25.88 12.52
C LYS A 200 0.96 -24.39 12.55
N ALA A 201 -0.12 -23.63 12.62
CA ALA A 201 -0.09 -22.20 12.84
C ALA A 201 0.69 -21.95 14.15
N GLY A 202 1.92 -21.48 14.03
CA GLY A 202 2.69 -20.97 15.15
C GLY A 202 1.89 -19.83 15.79
N GLY A 203 1.83 -19.84 17.13
CA GLY A 203 0.98 -18.98 17.93
C GLY A 203 0.98 -17.52 17.49
N ALA A 204 -0.18 -16.90 17.63
CA ALA A 204 -0.41 -15.50 17.36
C ALA A 204 0.67 -14.63 17.99
N PHE A 205 1.55 -14.06 17.18
CA PHE A 205 2.53 -13.09 17.65
C PHE A 205 1.80 -11.75 17.77
N GLN A 206 1.57 -11.29 19.00
CA GLN A 206 1.14 -9.93 19.24
C GLN A 206 2.37 -9.03 19.10
N SER A 207 2.45 -8.27 18.00
CA SER A 207 3.39 -7.16 17.91
C SER A 207 3.03 -6.15 19.01
N LYS A 208 4.00 -5.79 19.85
CA LYS A 208 3.84 -4.77 20.90
C LYS A 208 3.73 -3.35 20.33
N THR A 209 3.89 -3.19 19.01
CA THR A 209 3.91 -1.87 18.37
C THR A 209 3.04 -1.88 17.11
N ASP A 210 2.17 -0.90 16.99
CA ASP A 210 1.35 -0.64 15.80
C ASP A 210 2.15 0.06 14.67
N LYS A 211 3.49 -0.10 14.67
CA LYS A 211 4.37 0.57 13.72
C LYS A 211 4.62 -0.30 12.50
N PHE A 212 4.28 0.20 11.33
CA PHE A 212 4.71 -0.43 10.08
C PHE A 212 6.24 -0.30 9.91
N GLY A 213 6.87 -1.41 9.53
CA GLY A 213 8.28 -1.42 9.18
C GLY A 213 8.54 -0.95 7.75
N THR A 214 9.74 -0.44 7.54
CA THR A 214 10.31 -0.28 6.21
C THR A 214 11.13 -1.52 5.85
N ILE A 215 11.06 -1.94 4.61
CA ILE A 215 11.74 -3.14 4.15
C ILE A 215 12.25 -2.94 2.73
N SER A 216 13.54 -3.16 2.53
CA SER A 216 14.14 -3.19 1.19
C SER A 216 14.34 -4.63 0.75
N TYR A 217 14.12 -4.90 -0.52
CA TYR A 217 14.19 -6.25 -1.06
C TYR A 217 14.60 -6.24 -2.53
N GLN A 218 15.13 -7.37 -2.98
CA GLN A 218 15.58 -7.62 -4.34
C GLN A 218 15.27 -9.07 -4.70
N ALA A 219 14.89 -9.36 -5.94
CA ALA A 219 14.57 -10.71 -6.38
C ALA A 219 15.59 -11.24 -7.40
N HIS A 220 15.99 -12.49 -7.22
CA HIS A 220 16.68 -13.28 -8.23
C HIS A 220 15.67 -14.09 -9.02
N MET A 221 15.64 -13.87 -10.32
CA MET A 221 14.72 -14.53 -11.24
C MET A 221 15.46 -15.49 -12.17
N ARG A 222 14.86 -16.64 -12.41
CA ARG A 222 15.41 -17.60 -13.38
C ARG A 222 15.64 -16.97 -14.75
N GLY A 223 16.88 -17.13 -15.26
CA GLY A 223 17.28 -16.67 -16.59
C GLY A 223 17.45 -15.15 -16.73
N PHE A 224 17.30 -14.41 -15.62
CA PHE A 224 17.51 -12.96 -15.58
C PHE A 224 18.60 -12.57 -14.56
N GLY A 225 18.71 -13.32 -13.44
CA GLY A 225 19.56 -12.97 -12.32
C GLY A 225 18.88 -12.00 -11.35
N TRP A 226 19.68 -11.18 -10.67
CA TRP A 226 19.20 -10.19 -9.71
C TRP A 226 18.59 -8.98 -10.42
N GLY A 227 17.37 -8.60 -10.04
CA GLY A 227 16.75 -7.33 -10.40
C GLY A 227 17.30 -6.16 -9.59
N ASN A 228 16.66 -5.00 -9.66
CA ASN A 228 17.02 -3.85 -8.84
C ASN A 228 16.47 -4.00 -7.41
N TRP A 229 17.15 -3.34 -6.45
CA TRP A 229 16.61 -3.15 -5.12
C TRP A 229 15.33 -2.30 -5.16
N GLN A 230 14.34 -2.72 -4.41
CA GLN A 230 13.09 -2.01 -4.21
C GLN A 230 12.79 -1.91 -2.72
N SER A 231 11.84 -1.07 -2.35
CA SER A 231 11.40 -0.92 -0.97
C SER A 231 9.92 -0.59 -0.89
N ASP A 232 9.34 -0.85 0.26
CA ASP A 232 8.05 -0.31 0.72
C ASP A 232 6.92 -0.41 -0.30
N GLY A 233 6.77 -1.60 -0.93
CA GLY A 233 5.67 -1.98 -1.81
C GLY A 233 5.90 -1.74 -3.29
N LEU A 234 7.10 -1.38 -3.69
CA LEU A 234 7.49 -1.49 -5.09
C LEU A 234 7.72 -2.96 -5.45
N MET A 235 7.20 -3.38 -6.57
CA MET A 235 7.28 -4.77 -7.01
C MET A 235 8.71 -5.18 -7.35
N VAL A 236 9.14 -6.36 -6.87
CA VAL A 236 10.29 -7.08 -7.39
C VAL A 236 9.83 -8.35 -8.10
N GLY A 237 10.58 -8.76 -9.12
CA GLY A 237 10.18 -9.87 -9.96
C GLY A 237 9.56 -9.41 -11.28
N SER A 238 8.73 -10.24 -11.87
CA SER A 238 8.02 -9.94 -13.12
C SER A 238 6.70 -10.68 -13.18
N THR A 239 5.67 -10.07 -13.74
CA THR A 239 4.37 -10.72 -13.96
C THR A 239 4.22 -11.15 -15.42
N GLY A 240 3.63 -12.33 -15.67
CA GLY A 240 3.31 -12.79 -17.03
C GLY A 240 4.50 -13.19 -17.91
N GLN A 241 5.74 -13.15 -17.41
CA GLN A 241 6.94 -13.51 -18.16
C GLN A 241 7.45 -14.94 -17.87
N ASN A 242 6.72 -15.69 -17.07
CA ASN A 242 7.11 -17.05 -16.65
C ASN A 242 8.52 -17.13 -16.01
N ARG A 243 8.92 -16.04 -15.33
CA ARG A 243 10.20 -15.95 -14.62
C ARG A 243 9.95 -16.14 -13.14
N ARG A 244 10.26 -17.33 -12.64
CA ARG A 244 10.11 -17.62 -11.22
C ARG A 244 11.17 -16.93 -10.39
N ILE A 245 10.79 -16.53 -9.20
CA ILE A 245 11.74 -16.12 -8.15
C ILE A 245 12.37 -17.37 -7.53
N GLU A 246 13.69 -17.38 -7.42
CA GLU A 246 14.49 -18.44 -6.79
C GLU A 246 15.10 -18.00 -5.47
N ALA A 247 15.36 -16.69 -5.33
CA ALA A 247 15.86 -16.10 -4.10
C ALA A 247 15.41 -14.64 -3.96
N LEU A 248 15.44 -14.17 -2.72
CA LEU A 248 15.25 -12.77 -2.36
C LEU A 248 16.43 -12.32 -1.52
N HIS A 249 16.89 -11.09 -1.68
CA HIS A 249 17.54 -10.35 -0.63
C HIS A 249 16.49 -9.56 0.12
N ILE A 250 16.50 -9.64 1.43
CA ILE A 250 15.58 -8.89 2.31
C ILE A 250 16.39 -8.16 3.37
N LYS A 251 16.17 -6.86 3.47
CA LYS A 251 16.79 -5.97 4.45
C LYS A 251 15.68 -5.22 5.20
N PRO A 252 15.25 -5.71 6.37
CA PRO A 252 14.24 -5.03 7.20
C PRO A 252 14.86 -3.90 8.02
N ASP A 253 14.01 -3.00 8.52
CA ASP A 253 14.38 -1.92 9.45
C ASP A 253 14.46 -2.36 10.92
N GLY A 254 13.93 -3.55 11.23
CA GLY A 254 13.89 -4.12 12.56
C GLY A 254 14.03 -5.64 12.53
N GLU A 255 14.08 -6.24 13.71
CA GLU A 255 14.18 -7.69 13.83
C GLU A 255 12.98 -8.39 13.19
N THR A 256 13.24 -9.27 12.24
CA THR A 256 12.22 -9.89 11.39
C THR A 256 12.51 -11.37 11.18
N ASP A 257 11.48 -12.20 11.23
CA ASP A 257 11.54 -13.59 10.83
C ASP A 257 10.95 -13.74 9.43
N VAL A 258 11.62 -14.51 8.57
CA VAL A 258 11.12 -14.84 7.24
C VAL A 258 11.09 -16.35 7.06
N VAL A 259 9.99 -16.85 6.57
CA VAL A 259 9.85 -18.26 6.18
C VAL A 259 9.44 -18.31 4.71
N VAL A 260 10.12 -19.14 3.93
CA VAL A 260 9.74 -19.37 2.54
C VAL A 260 9.46 -20.85 2.30
N HIS A 261 8.45 -21.14 1.49
CA HIS A 261 8.23 -22.47 0.95
C HIS A 261 8.96 -22.58 -0.39
N MET A 262 9.83 -23.59 -0.49
CA MET A 262 10.67 -23.81 -1.67
C MET A 262 10.40 -25.18 -2.27
N LYS A 263 10.37 -25.25 -3.60
CA LYS A 263 10.24 -26.51 -4.33
C LYS A 263 11.28 -27.53 -3.86
N SER A 264 10.83 -28.72 -3.49
CA SER A 264 11.65 -29.87 -3.09
C SER A 264 12.47 -29.69 -1.79
N ILE A 265 12.25 -28.59 -1.05
CA ILE A 265 12.84 -28.38 0.28
C ILE A 265 11.74 -28.30 1.35
N GLY A 266 10.57 -27.76 0.99
CA GLY A 266 9.56 -27.37 1.97
C GLY A 266 9.86 -26.01 2.59
N ASN A 267 9.49 -25.83 3.86
CA ASN A 267 9.66 -24.58 4.56
C ASN A 267 11.10 -24.40 5.04
N LYS A 268 11.68 -23.24 4.75
CA LYS A 268 12.97 -22.81 5.27
C LYS A 268 12.80 -21.52 6.05
N GLU A 269 13.26 -21.53 7.29
CA GLU A 269 13.16 -20.40 8.22
C GLU A 269 14.46 -19.60 8.28
N TYR A 270 14.32 -18.27 8.38
CA TYR A 270 15.37 -17.29 8.61
C TYR A 270 14.91 -16.42 9.77
N LYS A 271 15.54 -16.58 10.93
CA LYS A 271 15.11 -15.92 12.19
C LYS A 271 15.99 -14.74 12.52
N ASN A 272 15.34 -13.74 13.13
CA ASN A 272 16.01 -12.57 13.72
C ASN A 272 16.89 -11.82 12.71
N ILE A 273 16.47 -11.74 11.45
CA ILE A 273 17.21 -10.97 10.45
C ILE A 273 17.07 -9.47 10.77
N LYS A 274 18.20 -8.74 10.72
CA LYS A 274 18.29 -7.30 11.00
C LYS A 274 19.05 -6.54 9.91
N LYS A 275 19.58 -7.27 8.94
CA LYS A 275 20.40 -6.74 7.85
C LYS A 275 20.07 -7.48 6.57
N ASP A 276 20.67 -7.06 5.48
CA ASP A 276 20.57 -7.78 4.21
C ASP A 276 20.84 -9.27 4.38
N THR A 277 19.87 -10.08 4.01
CA THR A 277 19.90 -11.53 4.18
C THR A 277 19.37 -12.21 2.93
N LEU A 278 20.13 -13.18 2.43
CA LEU A 278 19.75 -14.02 1.30
C LEU A 278 18.73 -15.09 1.73
N ILE A 279 17.54 -15.01 1.17
CA ILE A 279 16.41 -15.90 1.39
C ILE A 279 16.20 -16.75 0.13
N GLY A 280 16.25 -18.05 0.25
CA GLY A 280 16.14 -18.95 -0.91
C GLY A 280 17.49 -19.46 -1.42
N THR A 281 17.60 -19.77 -2.72
CA THR A 281 18.83 -20.28 -3.35
C THR A 281 18.94 -19.78 -4.79
N THR A 282 20.17 -19.52 -5.24
CA THR A 282 20.46 -19.22 -6.64
C THR A 282 21.10 -20.42 -7.33
N GLY A 283 20.83 -20.62 -8.62
CA GLY A 283 21.48 -21.66 -9.43
C GLY A 283 21.09 -23.11 -9.12
N GLN A 284 20.20 -23.37 -8.16
CA GLN A 284 19.77 -24.72 -7.76
C GLN A 284 18.43 -25.15 -8.37
N ASN A 285 17.88 -24.36 -9.29
CA ASN A 285 16.60 -24.64 -9.95
C ASN A 285 15.42 -24.80 -8.98
N ARG A 286 15.44 -24.10 -7.84
CA ARG A 286 14.44 -24.18 -6.78
C ARG A 286 13.66 -22.87 -6.72
N ARG A 287 12.37 -22.94 -7.06
CA ARG A 287 11.49 -21.76 -7.01
C ARG A 287 10.98 -21.52 -5.60
N LEU A 288 10.73 -20.29 -5.28
CA LEU A 288 9.86 -19.92 -4.16
C LEU A 288 8.40 -20.10 -4.56
N GLU A 289 7.58 -20.60 -3.64
CA GLU A 289 6.14 -20.86 -3.83
C GLU A 289 5.28 -20.04 -2.88
N ALA A 290 5.78 -19.77 -1.67
CA ALA A 290 5.10 -18.93 -0.69
C ALA A 290 6.13 -18.26 0.23
N ILE A 291 5.71 -17.18 0.87
CA ILE A 291 6.52 -16.43 1.84
C ILE A 291 5.66 -16.02 3.04
N ARG A 292 6.27 -15.99 4.21
CA ARG A 292 5.74 -15.43 5.45
C ARG A 292 6.78 -14.50 6.05
N ILE A 293 6.41 -13.27 6.33
CA ILE A 293 7.27 -12.24 6.92
C ILE A 293 6.67 -11.82 8.26
N THR A 294 7.43 -11.88 9.34
CA THR A 294 6.99 -11.53 10.68
C THR A 294 7.97 -10.56 11.31
N GLY A 295 7.66 -9.29 11.32
CA GLY A 295 8.41 -8.30 12.10
C GLY A 295 8.07 -8.41 13.58
N LYS A 296 9.07 -8.28 14.46
CA LYS A 296 8.88 -8.36 15.93
C LYS A 296 8.48 -7.04 16.54
N GLU A 297 9.01 -5.96 15.96
CA GLU A 297 8.75 -4.58 16.39
C GLU A 297 8.06 -3.76 15.31
N SER A 298 7.90 -4.33 14.13
CA SER A 298 7.34 -3.71 12.94
C SER A 298 6.29 -4.60 12.31
N PHE A 299 5.32 -3.99 11.65
CA PHE A 299 4.26 -4.68 10.93
C PHE A 299 4.53 -4.59 9.42
N TYR A 300 4.38 -5.71 8.71
CA TYR A 300 4.52 -5.77 7.25
C TYR A 300 3.21 -6.23 6.61
N LEU A 301 2.89 -5.63 5.47
CA LEU A 301 1.80 -6.02 4.58
C LEU A 301 2.41 -6.37 3.22
N TYR A 302 2.17 -7.57 2.74
CA TYR A 302 2.80 -8.09 1.52
C TYR A 302 1.88 -9.03 0.77
N ARG A 303 2.16 -9.21 -0.51
CA ARG A 303 1.46 -10.17 -1.38
C ARG A 303 2.41 -10.71 -2.44
N VAL A 304 2.06 -11.82 -3.07
CA VAL A 304 2.87 -12.43 -4.13
C VAL A 304 2.05 -12.63 -5.40
N HIS A 305 2.70 -12.47 -6.53
CA HIS A 305 2.16 -12.91 -7.82
C HIS A 305 2.63 -14.35 -8.09
N GLN A 306 1.68 -15.22 -8.40
CA GLN A 306 1.96 -16.60 -8.77
C GLN A 306 1.52 -16.88 -10.19
N LYS A 307 2.31 -17.70 -10.90
CA LYS A 307 1.98 -18.13 -12.26
C LYS A 307 0.58 -18.75 -12.31
N SER A 308 -0.21 -18.34 -13.30
CA SER A 308 -1.56 -18.82 -13.59
C SER A 308 -2.66 -18.45 -12.57
N ILE A 309 -2.31 -17.85 -11.43
CA ILE A 309 -3.29 -17.39 -10.44
C ILE A 309 -3.35 -15.85 -10.40
N GLY A 310 -2.22 -15.16 -10.63
CA GLY A 310 -2.11 -13.71 -10.44
C GLY A 310 -1.67 -13.34 -9.03
N TRP A 311 -2.06 -12.14 -8.58
CA TRP A 311 -1.76 -11.65 -7.25
C TRP A 311 -2.62 -12.35 -6.19
N SER A 312 -1.96 -12.77 -5.10
CA SER A 312 -2.67 -13.18 -3.88
C SER A 312 -3.38 -12.00 -3.23
N GLU A 313 -4.30 -12.30 -2.32
CA GLU A 313 -4.73 -11.31 -1.33
C GLU A 313 -3.53 -10.80 -0.54
N TRP A 314 -3.68 -9.61 0.09
CA TRP A 314 -2.68 -9.07 0.97
C TRP A 314 -2.57 -9.92 2.25
N ALA A 315 -1.36 -10.35 2.54
CA ALA A 315 -1.01 -11.04 3.79
C ALA A 315 -0.51 -10.03 4.82
N ASN A 316 -1.01 -10.15 6.04
CA ASN A 316 -0.56 -9.37 7.18
C ASN A 316 0.71 -9.98 7.80
N ASN A 317 1.32 -9.23 8.71
CA ASN A 317 2.48 -9.66 9.48
C ASN A 317 2.29 -11.07 10.06
N GLY A 318 3.13 -12.02 9.66
CA GLY A 318 3.06 -13.41 10.09
C GLY A 318 2.07 -14.32 9.35
N GLU A 319 1.36 -13.81 8.34
CA GLU A 319 0.51 -14.62 7.46
C GLU A 319 1.29 -15.11 6.22
N TRP A 320 0.78 -16.17 5.59
CA TRP A 320 1.35 -16.67 4.35
C TRP A 320 0.79 -15.93 3.13
N ALA A 321 1.68 -15.48 2.25
CA ALA A 321 1.37 -15.08 0.89
C ALA A 321 1.85 -16.14 -0.08
N GLY A 322 1.00 -16.55 -1.03
CA GLY A 322 1.28 -17.62 -1.98
C GLY A 322 0.71 -18.96 -1.54
N THR A 323 1.08 -20.01 -2.27
CA THR A 323 0.58 -21.38 -2.03
C THR A 323 1.74 -22.36 -1.95
N SER A 324 1.66 -23.31 -1.02
CA SER A 324 2.62 -24.41 -0.92
C SER A 324 2.06 -25.69 -1.52
N GLY A 325 2.95 -26.55 -2.05
CA GLY A 325 2.58 -27.89 -2.53
C GLY A 325 1.75 -27.97 -3.81
N LYS A 326 1.33 -26.82 -4.36
CA LYS A 326 0.55 -26.76 -5.62
C LYS A 326 1.40 -26.58 -6.87
N GLY A 327 2.71 -26.56 -6.71
CA GLY A 327 3.63 -26.42 -7.83
C GLY A 327 3.62 -25.04 -8.50
N LEU A 328 3.05 -24.01 -7.85
CA LEU A 328 2.90 -22.68 -8.40
C LEU A 328 4.08 -21.80 -8.01
N GLN A 329 4.76 -21.26 -9.01
CA GLN A 329 5.93 -20.42 -8.80
C GLN A 329 5.54 -19.00 -8.42
N MET A 330 6.26 -18.41 -7.45
CA MET A 330 6.27 -16.97 -7.26
C MET A 330 6.99 -16.31 -8.44
N GLU A 331 6.38 -15.27 -8.99
CA GLU A 331 6.93 -14.46 -10.07
C GLU A 331 7.22 -13.02 -9.64
N ALA A 332 6.49 -12.51 -8.64
CA ALA A 332 6.72 -11.21 -8.02
C ALA A 332 6.32 -11.19 -6.53
N LEU A 333 6.85 -10.20 -5.79
CA LEU A 333 6.55 -9.86 -4.41
C LEU A 333 6.27 -8.37 -4.32
#